data_4eee2eaac09c26425c2be529d8a9e420
#
_entry.id   4eee2eaac09c26425c2be529d8a9e420
#
_cell.length_a   1.000
_cell.length_b   1.000
_cell.length_c   1.000
_cell.angle_alpha   90.00
_cell.angle_beta   90.00
_cell.angle_gamma   90.00
#
_symmetry.space_group_name_H-M   'P 1'
#
loop_
_entity.id
_entity.type
_entity.pdbx_description
1 polymer ?
#
loop_
_entity_poly.entity_id
_entity_poly.type
_entity_poly.pdbx_seq_one_letter_code
_entity_poly.pdbx_strand_id
1 'polypeptide(L)'
;MNVPISAVISLVMSSAWSLPLHAAVQDSSLGIYQLIQERMVLMKDVAGYKARQHLPVEDLKQEERILSKAREQSAAVGLSPQSTQLFFTSLMNASKAIQYRYMADWLATPENDWTPLSLNDTVRPTLLTIDDQLLVSIKRYLANGGHFTPQQEAAFLSSINVEHLSQNDKRQIYAALSHIEPDGK
;
A
#
# COMPACT_ATOMS: atom_id res chain seq x y z
N MET A 1 79.48 -11.26 -4.08
CA MET A 1 78.54 -11.07 -2.94
C MET A 1 77.15 -10.80 -3.52
N ASN A 2 76.32 -11.84 -3.58
CA ASN A 2 74.97 -11.76 -4.17
C ASN A 2 73.92 -11.53 -3.04
N VAL A 3 73.14 -10.49 -3.19
CA VAL A 3 71.99 -10.19 -2.29
C VAL A 3 70.72 -10.62 -3.01
N PRO A 4 69.86 -11.48 -2.45
CA PRO A 4 68.59 -11.84 -3.07
C PRO A 4 67.51 -10.79 -2.77
N ILE A 5 66.82 -10.39 -3.80
CA ILE A 5 65.62 -9.52 -3.76
C ILE A 5 64.43 -10.37 -3.33
N SER A 6 63.91 -10.15 -2.12
CA SER A 6 62.66 -10.75 -1.66
C SER A 6 61.48 -10.00 -2.22
N ALA A 7 60.66 -10.67 -3.07
CA ALA A 7 59.42 -10.16 -3.58
C ALA A 7 58.35 -10.31 -2.50
N VAL A 8 57.80 -9.18 -2.02
CA VAL A 8 56.62 -9.12 -1.13
C VAL A 8 55.35 -9.18 -2.01
N ILE A 9 54.68 -10.31 -2.01
CA ILE A 9 53.36 -10.47 -2.64
C ILE A 9 52.32 -9.91 -1.68
N SER A 10 51.80 -8.72 -1.99
CA SER A 10 50.65 -8.15 -1.28
C SER A 10 49.38 -8.82 -1.74
N LEU A 11 48.81 -9.66 -0.88
CA LEU A 11 47.47 -10.28 -1.07
C LEU A 11 46.40 -9.24 -0.80
N VAL A 12 45.80 -8.67 -1.85
CA VAL A 12 44.64 -7.78 -1.74
C VAL A 12 43.44 -8.66 -1.47
N MET A 13 42.96 -8.73 -0.24
CA MET A 13 41.66 -9.31 0.10
C MET A 13 40.56 -8.37 -0.33
N SER A 14 39.93 -8.69 -1.46
CA SER A 14 38.68 -8.07 -1.91
C SER A 14 37.53 -8.56 -1.02
N SER A 15 37.17 -7.82 0.02
CA SER A 15 35.95 -8.07 0.80
C SER A 15 34.75 -7.65 -0.06
N ALA A 16 34.12 -8.62 -0.73
CA ALA A 16 32.82 -8.43 -1.36
C ALA A 16 31.79 -8.16 -0.26
N TRP A 17 31.34 -6.92 -0.16
CA TRP A 17 30.21 -6.54 0.68
C TRP A 17 28.93 -7.07 0.02
N SER A 18 28.53 -8.27 0.40
CA SER A 18 27.21 -8.78 0.10
C SER A 18 26.22 -8.01 0.99
N LEU A 19 25.53 -7.01 0.42
CA LEU A 19 24.37 -6.41 1.08
C LEU A 19 23.37 -7.54 1.34
N PRO A 20 22.85 -7.69 2.57
CA PRO A 20 21.92 -8.77 2.86
C PRO A 20 20.65 -8.57 2.04
N LEU A 21 20.28 -9.56 1.24
CA LEU A 21 19.04 -9.64 0.46
C LEU A 21 17.80 -9.30 1.31
N HIS A 22 17.87 -9.57 2.62
CA HIS A 22 16.84 -9.22 3.62
C HIS A 22 16.55 -7.72 3.72
N ALA A 23 17.55 -6.85 3.62
CA ALA A 23 17.36 -5.39 3.71
C ALA A 23 16.60 -4.85 2.49
N ALA A 24 16.90 -5.36 1.29
CA ALA A 24 16.22 -4.94 0.07
C ALA A 24 14.76 -5.41 0.01
N VAL A 25 14.44 -6.58 0.57
CA VAL A 25 13.07 -7.10 0.67
C VAL A 25 12.26 -6.29 1.70
N GLN A 26 12.86 -5.93 2.83
CA GLN A 26 12.20 -5.12 3.86
C GLN A 26 11.91 -3.69 3.38
N ASP A 27 12.80 -3.09 2.61
CA ASP A 27 12.61 -1.75 2.02
C ASP A 27 11.43 -1.74 1.02
N SER A 28 11.26 -2.80 0.24
CA SER A 28 10.15 -2.92 -0.71
C SER A 28 8.78 -3.13 -0.05
N SER A 29 8.69 -3.74 1.14
CA SER A 29 7.42 -3.83 1.88
C SER A 29 7.00 -2.48 2.46
N LEU A 30 7.94 -1.66 2.93
CA LEU A 30 7.67 -0.31 3.42
C LEU A 30 7.10 0.60 2.33
N GLY A 31 7.57 0.47 1.09
CA GLY A 31 6.99 1.19 -0.06
C GLY A 31 5.53 0.82 -0.32
N ILE A 32 5.15 -0.45 -0.14
CA ILE A 32 3.74 -0.89 -0.24
C ILE A 32 2.90 -0.28 0.89
N TYR A 33 3.43 -0.24 2.13
CA TYR A 33 2.73 0.35 3.28
C TYR A 33 2.52 1.86 3.09
N GLN A 34 3.50 2.54 2.51
CA GLN A 34 3.40 3.96 2.17
C GLN A 34 2.30 4.22 1.13
N LEU A 35 2.21 3.43 0.07
CA LEU A 35 1.13 3.55 -0.92
C LEU A 35 -0.26 3.32 -0.29
N ILE A 36 -0.38 2.37 0.64
CA ILE A 36 -1.63 2.18 1.39
C ILE A 36 -1.94 3.41 2.23
N GLN A 37 -0.96 4.00 2.93
CA GLN A 37 -1.14 5.23 3.68
C GLN A 37 -1.59 6.39 2.78
N GLU A 38 -0.91 6.62 1.66
CA GLU A 38 -1.24 7.68 0.70
C GLU A 38 -2.69 7.54 0.20
N ARG A 39 -3.11 6.30 -0.10
CA ARG A 39 -4.48 6.00 -0.49
C ARG A 39 -5.49 6.35 0.60
N MET A 40 -5.19 6.03 1.86
CA MET A 40 -6.11 6.26 2.98
C MET A 40 -6.18 7.73 3.38
N VAL A 41 -5.12 8.50 3.25
CA VAL A 41 -5.10 9.95 3.51
C VAL A 41 -6.09 10.69 2.61
N LEU A 42 -6.24 10.29 1.35
CA LEU A 42 -7.20 10.88 0.41
C LEU A 42 -8.67 10.73 0.84
N MET A 43 -8.96 9.89 1.83
CA MET A 43 -10.35 9.64 2.26
C MET A 43 -10.97 10.83 2.98
N LYS A 44 -10.17 11.76 3.53
CA LYS A 44 -10.67 13.05 4.03
C LYS A 44 -11.29 13.86 2.89
N ASP A 45 -10.57 13.98 1.77
CA ASP A 45 -11.07 14.70 0.58
C ASP A 45 -12.30 14.05 -0.01
N VAL A 46 -12.33 12.70 -0.08
CA VAL A 46 -13.52 11.96 -0.54
C VAL A 46 -14.72 12.25 0.35
N ALA A 47 -14.55 12.17 1.68
CA ALA A 47 -15.61 12.47 2.65
C ALA A 47 -16.10 13.91 2.53
N GLY A 48 -15.19 14.87 2.49
CA GLY A 48 -15.52 16.29 2.40
C GLY A 48 -16.24 16.66 1.11
N TYR A 49 -15.78 16.12 -0.02
CA TYR A 49 -16.47 16.31 -1.30
C TYR A 49 -17.89 15.73 -1.26
N LYS A 50 -18.05 14.48 -0.78
CA LYS A 50 -19.35 13.82 -0.70
C LYS A 50 -20.31 14.56 0.26
N ALA A 51 -19.81 14.99 1.42
CA ALA A 51 -20.60 15.74 2.39
C ALA A 51 -21.13 17.06 1.79
N ARG A 52 -20.26 17.84 1.11
CA ARG A 52 -20.65 19.10 0.47
C ARG A 52 -21.62 18.92 -0.70
N GLN A 53 -21.55 17.80 -1.40
CA GLN A 53 -22.41 17.49 -2.54
C GLN A 53 -23.64 16.64 -2.13
N HIS A 54 -23.84 16.37 -0.84
CA HIS A 54 -24.91 15.51 -0.32
C HIS A 54 -24.93 14.12 -0.97
N LEU A 55 -23.73 13.57 -1.29
CA LEU A 55 -23.59 12.25 -1.88
C LEU A 55 -23.42 11.19 -0.78
N PRO A 56 -23.96 9.97 -0.99
CA PRO A 56 -23.77 8.87 -0.05
C PRO A 56 -22.32 8.40 -0.03
N VAL A 57 -21.91 7.84 1.11
CA VAL A 57 -20.57 7.20 1.24
C VAL A 57 -20.49 5.97 0.33
N GLU A 58 -21.54 5.15 0.32
CA GLU A 58 -21.65 4.00 -0.59
C GLU A 58 -21.90 4.46 -2.03
N ASP A 59 -21.04 3.98 -2.94
CA ASP A 59 -21.21 4.12 -4.38
C ASP A 59 -20.97 2.74 -5.01
N LEU A 60 -21.99 1.89 -4.93
CA LEU A 60 -21.91 0.48 -5.36
C LEU A 60 -21.43 0.33 -6.81
N LYS A 61 -21.84 1.26 -7.70
CA LYS A 61 -21.39 1.24 -9.10
C LYS A 61 -19.90 1.55 -9.23
N GLN A 62 -19.39 2.47 -8.43
CA GLN A 62 -17.96 2.80 -8.40
C GLN A 62 -17.16 1.68 -7.74
N GLU A 63 -17.67 1.11 -6.65
CA GLU A 63 -17.05 -0.01 -5.95
C GLU A 63 -16.88 -1.22 -6.88
N GLU A 64 -17.93 -1.57 -7.63
CA GLU A 64 -17.89 -2.64 -8.62
C GLU A 64 -16.87 -2.37 -9.74
N ARG A 65 -16.81 -1.14 -10.25
CA ARG A 65 -15.80 -0.74 -11.26
C ARG A 65 -14.38 -0.89 -10.74
N ILE A 66 -14.11 -0.46 -9.49
CA ILE A 66 -12.79 -0.59 -8.86
C ILE A 66 -12.42 -2.07 -8.72
N LEU A 67 -13.32 -2.91 -8.22
CA LEU A 67 -13.06 -4.34 -8.06
C LEU A 67 -12.87 -5.07 -9.39
N SER A 68 -13.67 -4.72 -10.41
CA SER A 68 -13.50 -5.29 -11.76
C SER A 68 -12.14 -4.93 -12.34
N LYS A 69 -11.76 -3.65 -12.24
CA LYS A 69 -10.45 -3.16 -12.70
C LYS A 69 -9.31 -3.82 -11.92
N ALA A 70 -9.41 -3.93 -10.60
CA ALA A 70 -8.39 -4.57 -9.77
C ALA A 70 -8.17 -6.05 -10.16
N ARG A 71 -9.24 -6.80 -10.46
CA ARG A 71 -9.15 -8.18 -10.95
C ARG A 71 -8.46 -8.28 -12.31
N GLU A 72 -8.84 -7.41 -13.25
CA GLU A 72 -8.26 -7.38 -14.58
C GLU A 72 -6.76 -7.05 -14.53
N GLN A 73 -6.40 -6.01 -13.79
CA GLN A 73 -5.01 -5.59 -13.64
C GLN A 73 -4.16 -6.58 -12.86
N SER A 74 -4.71 -7.23 -11.82
CA SER A 74 -3.98 -8.26 -11.08
C SER A 74 -3.63 -9.45 -11.97
N ALA A 75 -4.56 -9.92 -12.81
CA ALA A 75 -4.27 -10.95 -13.79
C ALA A 75 -3.17 -10.52 -14.78
N ALA A 76 -3.22 -9.27 -15.25
CA ALA A 76 -2.24 -8.73 -16.18
C ALA A 76 -0.82 -8.66 -15.60
N VAL A 77 -0.68 -8.42 -14.27
CA VAL A 77 0.62 -8.44 -13.60
C VAL A 77 1.00 -9.81 -13.03
N GLY A 78 0.15 -10.83 -13.18
CA GLY A 78 0.38 -12.20 -12.70
C GLY A 78 0.19 -12.35 -11.18
N LEU A 79 -0.81 -11.66 -10.61
CA LEU A 79 -1.34 -11.89 -9.26
C LEU A 79 -2.70 -12.58 -9.36
N SER A 80 -3.05 -13.39 -8.36
CA SER A 80 -4.36 -14.02 -8.26
C SER A 80 -5.47 -12.97 -8.16
N PRO A 81 -6.41 -12.90 -9.14
CA PRO A 81 -7.51 -11.94 -9.11
C PRO A 81 -8.40 -12.08 -7.88
N GLN A 82 -8.56 -13.31 -7.38
CA GLN A 82 -9.41 -13.58 -6.22
C GLN A 82 -8.79 -13.03 -4.92
N SER A 83 -7.51 -13.32 -4.65
CA SER A 83 -6.84 -12.80 -3.46
C SER A 83 -6.68 -11.27 -3.51
N THR A 84 -6.41 -10.73 -4.68
CA THR A 84 -6.34 -9.28 -4.91
C THR A 84 -7.70 -8.61 -4.69
N GLN A 85 -8.79 -9.22 -5.13
CA GLN A 85 -10.14 -8.68 -4.88
C GLN A 85 -10.43 -8.57 -3.37
N LEU A 86 -10.05 -9.58 -2.56
CA LEU A 86 -10.22 -9.51 -1.10
C LEU A 86 -9.45 -8.35 -0.49
N PHE A 87 -8.22 -8.10 -0.96
CA PHE A 87 -7.42 -6.99 -0.51
C PHE A 87 -8.06 -5.63 -0.87
N PHE A 88 -8.49 -5.43 -2.12
CA PHE A 88 -9.17 -4.19 -2.51
C PHE A 88 -10.52 -4.00 -1.80
N THR A 89 -11.24 -5.08 -1.51
CA THR A 89 -12.45 -5.01 -0.68
C THR A 89 -12.14 -4.51 0.74
N SER A 90 -11.04 -4.98 1.35
CA SER A 90 -10.63 -4.52 2.67
C SER A 90 -10.23 -3.03 2.66
N LEU A 91 -9.51 -2.57 1.62
CA LEU A 91 -9.18 -1.17 1.43
C LEU A 91 -10.44 -0.30 1.26
N MET A 92 -11.44 -0.74 0.50
CA MET A 92 -12.69 -0.01 0.33
C MET A 92 -13.51 0.07 1.62
N ASN A 93 -13.56 -1.03 2.40
CA ASN A 93 -14.26 -1.02 3.69
C ASN A 93 -13.61 -0.05 4.67
N ALA A 94 -12.28 -0.04 4.78
CA ALA A 94 -11.53 0.92 5.57
C ALA A 94 -11.75 2.36 5.07
N SER A 95 -11.76 2.57 3.75
CA SER A 95 -12.05 3.88 3.14
C SER A 95 -13.45 4.40 3.50
N LYS A 96 -14.47 3.54 3.48
CA LYS A 96 -15.83 3.92 3.89
C LYS A 96 -15.88 4.24 5.39
N ALA A 97 -15.21 3.44 6.22
CA ALA A 97 -15.14 3.67 7.67
C ALA A 97 -14.52 5.02 8.01
N ILE A 98 -13.41 5.40 7.34
CA ILE A 98 -12.79 6.72 7.49
C ILE A 98 -13.78 7.82 7.10
N GLN A 99 -14.45 7.71 5.96
CA GLN A 99 -15.42 8.70 5.48
C GLN A 99 -16.56 8.91 6.48
N TYR A 100 -17.14 7.84 7.01
CA TYR A 100 -18.21 7.94 8.02
C TYR A 100 -17.75 8.61 9.31
N ARG A 101 -16.52 8.33 9.76
CA ARG A 101 -15.97 8.95 10.98
C ARG A 101 -15.76 10.45 10.79
N TYR A 102 -15.19 10.89 9.65
CA TYR A 102 -15.09 12.30 9.32
C TYR A 102 -16.47 12.98 9.27
N MET A 103 -17.45 12.37 8.62
CA MET A 103 -18.80 12.93 8.55
C MET A 103 -19.46 13.02 9.93
N ALA A 104 -19.23 12.04 10.82
CA ALA A 104 -19.72 12.08 12.18
C ALA A 104 -19.10 13.22 12.99
N ASP A 105 -17.79 13.43 12.86
CA ASP A 105 -17.09 14.52 13.55
C ASP A 105 -17.55 15.90 13.05
N TRP A 106 -17.74 16.05 11.75
CA TRP A 106 -18.22 17.32 11.17
C TRP A 106 -19.67 17.67 11.53
N LEU A 107 -20.48 16.68 11.95
CA LEU A 107 -21.79 16.96 12.54
C LEU A 107 -21.67 17.67 13.88
N ALA A 108 -20.66 17.32 14.68
CA ALA A 108 -20.42 17.94 16.00
C ALA A 108 -19.55 19.21 15.88
N THR A 109 -18.55 19.18 15.02
CA THR A 109 -17.57 20.27 14.85
C THR A 109 -17.30 20.50 13.36
N PRO A 110 -18.08 21.36 12.68
CA PRO A 110 -17.91 21.64 11.26
C PRO A 110 -16.53 22.23 10.95
N GLU A 111 -15.82 21.65 9.96
CA GLU A 111 -14.54 22.13 9.46
C GLU A 111 -14.79 23.04 8.23
N ASN A 112 -14.89 24.36 8.48
CA ASN A 112 -15.28 25.33 7.44
C ASN A 112 -14.10 25.91 6.67
N ASP A 113 -12.88 25.89 7.24
CA ASP A 113 -11.69 26.55 6.69
C ASP A 113 -10.91 25.67 5.71
N TRP A 114 -11.39 24.47 5.41
CA TRP A 114 -10.77 23.54 4.50
C TRP A 114 -11.69 23.23 3.29
N THR A 115 -11.10 23.14 2.10
CA THR A 115 -11.80 22.79 0.87
C THR A 115 -11.26 21.46 0.32
N PRO A 116 -12.12 20.42 0.17
CA PRO A 116 -11.70 19.15 -0.38
C PRO A 116 -11.29 19.27 -1.84
N LEU A 117 -10.35 18.42 -2.25
CA LEU A 117 -9.95 18.27 -3.63
C LEU A 117 -11.13 17.77 -4.49
N SER A 118 -11.11 18.10 -5.80
CA SER A 118 -12.09 17.59 -6.76
C SER A 118 -12.03 16.06 -6.80
N LEU A 119 -13.17 15.43 -6.51
CA LEU A 119 -13.27 13.96 -6.51
C LEU A 119 -12.99 13.37 -7.89
N ASN A 120 -13.51 13.98 -8.95
CA ASN A 120 -13.41 13.44 -10.30
C ASN A 120 -12.10 13.83 -11.00
N ASP A 121 -11.63 15.07 -10.79
CA ASP A 121 -10.49 15.59 -11.55
C ASP A 121 -9.15 15.30 -10.86
N THR A 122 -9.16 15.06 -9.54
CA THR A 122 -7.93 14.88 -8.76
C THR A 122 -7.92 13.56 -7.99
N VAL A 123 -8.89 13.35 -7.09
CA VAL A 123 -8.81 12.25 -6.13
C VAL A 123 -8.95 10.88 -6.81
N ARG A 124 -9.96 10.69 -7.67
CA ARG A 124 -10.15 9.41 -8.37
C ARG A 124 -8.99 9.04 -9.29
N PRO A 125 -8.44 9.94 -10.13
CA PRO A 125 -7.25 9.65 -10.92
C PRO A 125 -6.04 9.27 -10.05
N THR A 126 -5.81 9.99 -8.94
CA THR A 126 -4.72 9.67 -8.01
C THR A 126 -4.90 8.30 -7.38
N LEU A 127 -6.11 7.97 -6.91
CA LEU A 127 -6.42 6.64 -6.36
C LEU A 127 -6.16 5.52 -7.38
N LEU A 128 -6.54 5.71 -8.64
CA LEU A 128 -6.27 4.73 -9.69
C LEU A 128 -4.77 4.52 -9.90
N THR A 129 -3.98 5.60 -9.89
CA THR A 129 -2.51 5.52 -10.00
C THR A 129 -1.91 4.77 -8.82
N ILE A 130 -2.35 5.05 -7.60
CA ILE A 130 -1.89 4.35 -6.38
C ILE A 130 -2.27 2.87 -6.45
N ASP A 131 -3.48 2.54 -6.87
CA ASP A 131 -3.97 1.16 -6.99
C ASP A 131 -3.12 0.36 -8.00
N ASP A 132 -2.77 0.96 -9.15
CA ASP A 132 -1.87 0.37 -10.15
C ASP A 132 -0.45 0.14 -9.58
N GLN A 133 0.08 1.13 -8.85
CA GLN A 133 1.39 1.03 -8.20
C GLN A 133 1.42 -0.02 -7.09
N LEU A 134 0.34 -0.18 -6.34
CA LEU A 134 0.19 -1.23 -5.33
C LEU A 134 0.32 -2.61 -5.95
N LEU A 135 -0.42 -2.90 -7.03
CA LEU A 135 -0.37 -4.20 -7.71
C LEU A 135 1.04 -4.53 -8.21
N VAL A 136 1.71 -3.57 -8.88
CA VAL A 136 3.07 -3.74 -9.39
C VAL A 136 4.07 -3.95 -8.26
N SER A 137 3.95 -3.18 -7.16
CA SER A 137 4.86 -3.26 -6.02
C SER A 137 4.70 -4.58 -5.26
N ILE A 138 3.45 -5.02 -5.04
CA ILE A 138 3.14 -6.32 -4.41
C ILE A 138 3.69 -7.46 -5.28
N LYS A 139 3.44 -7.44 -6.60
CA LYS A 139 3.99 -8.46 -7.51
C LYS A 139 5.50 -8.52 -7.44
N ARG A 140 6.17 -7.36 -7.49
CA ARG A 140 7.64 -7.30 -7.39
C ARG A 140 8.14 -7.83 -6.05
N TYR A 141 7.48 -7.47 -4.94
CA TYR A 141 7.82 -7.95 -3.61
C TYR A 141 7.76 -9.48 -3.52
N LEU A 142 6.65 -10.09 -3.97
CA LEU A 142 6.46 -11.53 -3.95
C LEU A 142 7.43 -12.26 -4.92
N ALA A 143 7.68 -11.70 -6.11
CA ALA A 143 8.61 -12.27 -7.08
C ALA A 143 10.07 -12.30 -6.59
N ASN A 144 10.44 -11.36 -5.71
CA ASN A 144 11.75 -11.31 -5.07
C ASN A 144 11.85 -12.16 -3.78
N GLY A 145 10.88 -13.06 -3.55
CA GLY A 145 10.86 -13.93 -2.36
C GLY A 145 10.33 -13.26 -1.10
N GLY A 146 9.73 -12.07 -1.21
CA GLY A 146 9.04 -11.41 -0.11
C GLY A 146 7.75 -12.13 0.24
N HIS A 147 7.40 -12.11 1.53
CA HIS A 147 6.15 -12.65 2.07
C HIS A 147 5.65 -11.72 3.16
N PHE A 148 4.36 -11.43 3.18
CA PHE A 148 3.74 -10.71 4.28
C PHE A 148 3.46 -11.68 5.42
N THR A 149 4.28 -11.63 6.47
CA THR A 149 4.24 -12.57 7.59
C THR A 149 3.60 -11.94 8.83
N PRO A 150 3.08 -12.73 9.78
CA PRO A 150 2.54 -12.21 11.04
C PRO A 150 3.54 -11.31 11.81
N GLN A 151 4.84 -11.56 11.68
CA GLN A 151 5.89 -10.78 12.33
C GLN A 151 6.01 -9.35 11.77
N GLN A 152 5.58 -9.13 10.53
CA GLN A 152 5.60 -7.81 9.89
C GLN A 152 4.33 -6.99 10.17
N GLU A 153 3.29 -7.60 10.75
CA GLU A 153 2.04 -6.87 11.07
C GLU A 153 2.29 -5.69 11.98
N ALA A 154 3.10 -5.84 13.02
CA ALA A 154 3.42 -4.75 13.95
C ALA A 154 4.10 -3.57 13.24
N ALA A 155 5.01 -3.83 12.31
CA ALA A 155 5.65 -2.81 11.48
C ALA A 155 4.63 -2.12 10.57
N PHE A 156 3.73 -2.87 9.94
CA PHE A 156 2.63 -2.32 9.14
C PHE A 156 1.72 -1.41 9.97
N LEU A 157 1.25 -1.86 11.14
CA LEU A 157 0.37 -1.11 12.01
C LEU A 157 1.00 0.22 12.47
N SER A 158 2.31 0.23 12.72
CA SER A 158 3.05 1.42 13.16
C SER A 158 3.42 2.36 12.01
N SER A 159 3.61 1.84 10.80
CA SER A 159 4.00 2.64 9.63
C SER A 159 2.86 3.48 9.04
N ILE A 160 1.60 3.09 9.28
CA ILE A 160 0.43 3.79 8.74
C ILE A 160 -0.15 4.69 9.82
N ASN A 161 -0.04 6.01 9.61
CA ASN A 161 -0.62 7.02 10.47
C ASN A 161 -1.63 7.87 9.68
N VAL A 162 -2.89 7.47 9.72
CA VAL A 162 -4.00 8.14 9.02
C VAL A 162 -5.12 8.39 10.03
N GLU A 163 -5.59 9.61 10.08
CA GLU A 163 -6.70 10.00 10.93
C GLU A 163 -7.94 9.18 10.58
N HIS A 164 -8.68 8.75 11.61
CA HIS A 164 -9.86 7.88 11.48
C HIS A 164 -9.63 6.47 10.93
N LEU A 165 -8.41 6.07 10.62
CA LEU A 165 -8.08 4.68 10.32
C LEU A 165 -7.81 3.92 11.62
N SER A 166 -8.75 3.11 12.08
CA SER A 166 -8.61 2.38 13.33
C SER A 166 -7.59 1.25 13.25
N GLN A 167 -7.10 0.79 14.41
CA GLN A 167 -6.22 -0.39 14.47
C GLN A 167 -6.90 -1.64 13.91
N ASN A 168 -8.22 -1.77 14.07
CA ASN A 168 -8.96 -2.89 13.49
C ASN A 168 -8.99 -2.83 11.96
N ASP A 169 -9.23 -1.63 11.39
CA ASP A 169 -9.20 -1.45 9.93
C ASP A 169 -7.82 -1.81 9.37
N LYS A 170 -6.73 -1.38 10.02
CA LYS A 170 -5.35 -1.72 9.64
C LYS A 170 -5.11 -3.22 9.67
N ARG A 171 -5.57 -3.92 10.73
CA ARG A 171 -5.44 -5.39 10.81
C ARG A 171 -6.18 -6.10 9.69
N GLN A 172 -7.39 -5.65 9.35
CA GLN A 172 -8.16 -6.23 8.25
C GLN A 172 -7.45 -6.04 6.90
N ILE A 173 -6.87 -4.85 6.67
CA ILE A 173 -6.05 -4.59 5.47
C ILE A 173 -4.84 -5.51 5.44
N TYR A 174 -4.09 -5.62 6.56
CA TYR A 174 -2.91 -6.46 6.62
C TYR A 174 -3.23 -7.95 6.43
N ALA A 175 -4.29 -8.43 7.05
CA ALA A 175 -4.76 -9.80 6.88
C ALA A 175 -5.07 -10.10 5.41
N ALA A 176 -5.78 -9.21 4.71
CA ALA A 176 -6.07 -9.39 3.29
C ALA A 176 -4.80 -9.28 2.41
N LEU A 177 -3.89 -8.36 2.73
CA LEU A 177 -2.59 -8.20 2.05
C LEU A 177 -1.75 -9.47 2.16
N SER A 178 -1.74 -10.11 3.34
CA SER A 178 -0.95 -11.33 3.59
C SER A 178 -1.45 -12.56 2.84
N HIS A 179 -2.67 -12.51 2.30
CA HIS A 179 -3.26 -13.58 1.48
C HIS A 179 -3.07 -13.37 -0.03
N ILE A 180 -2.44 -12.25 -0.45
CA ILE A 180 -2.19 -12.06 -1.88
C ILE A 180 -1.12 -13.05 -2.35
N GLU A 181 -1.41 -13.72 -3.43
CA GLU A 181 -0.55 -14.74 -4.04
C GLU A 181 -0.37 -14.52 -5.55
N PRO A 182 0.72 -15.03 -6.15
CA PRO A 182 0.87 -15.06 -7.59
C PRO A 182 -0.25 -15.89 -8.26
N ASP A 183 -0.60 -15.51 -9.49
CA ASP A 183 -1.53 -16.29 -10.32
C ASP A 183 -0.91 -17.63 -10.70
N GLY A 184 -1.71 -18.71 -10.66
CA GLY A 184 -1.28 -20.07 -11.07
C GLY A 184 -0.60 -20.90 -10.00
N LYS A 185 -0.81 -20.60 -8.71
CA LYS A 185 -0.45 -21.48 -7.59
C LYS A 185 -1.68 -22.12 -6.97
#